data_756b8158b02bb555d7d7d5958659a96b
#
_entry.id   756b8158b02bb555d7d7d5958659a96b
#
_cell.length_a   1.000
_cell.length_b   1.000
_cell.length_c   1.000
_cell.angle_alpha   90.00
_cell.angle_beta   90.00
_cell.angle_gamma   90.00
#
_symmetry.space_group_name_H-M   'P 1'
#
loop_
_entity.id
_entity.type
_entity.pdbx_description
1 polymer ?
#
loop_
_entity_poly.entity_id
_entity_poly.type
_entity_poly.pdbx_seq_one_letter_code
_entity_poly.pdbx_strand_id
1 'polypeptide(L)'
;VEEAYYCESCNFSKFLVDCHMVLHECELCYECIDCEKIYGSSYLQSSDNCSACAFGFDLKGCRNCFACAGLRHKEYHIFNEPVAPDEYARRMESFAVGSFEEAERMKREFAQWILRIPRQFARIRQSEGCEGNNIFNSKHATGFDVFKCEEGKFLDWAQEIKHCYDMLATGRPQWCLDCVTPDSSFRVLFSNWCWQCSDILLSDNCHSSTNLLFCSGLKHKKYCIFNVQYTKETYERLAAQILEELATTPVWGNLFPAGSSPFAYNETVAMHHYPLTKDDVLARGWRWSESLPFTTGKETIAMANIPDAIVDSSDDILTGVLACNACARNFRILAPELALYRQMHVPIPRQCPECRYRDRLALRLRKKLWDRQCGKCGKAIRTPYASERPETVYCEECYLKEVY
;
A
#
# COMPACT_ATOMS: atom_id res chain seq x y z
N VAL A 1 -0.94 -15.21 -9.02
CA VAL A 1 -0.09 -15.13 -7.81
C VAL A 1 0.47 -16.51 -7.53
N GLU A 2 1.76 -16.69 -7.65
CA GLU A 2 2.48 -17.84 -7.12
C GLU A 2 3.27 -17.34 -5.91
N GLU A 3 2.97 -17.87 -4.71
CA GLU A 3 3.68 -17.67 -3.45
C GLU A 3 3.88 -16.20 -3.00
N ALA A 4 2.81 -15.47 -2.66
CA ALA A 4 2.88 -14.17 -2.00
C ALA A 4 2.65 -14.29 -0.50
N TYR A 5 3.51 -13.76 0.37
CA TYR A 5 3.41 -13.97 1.82
C TYR A 5 2.83 -12.78 2.57
N TYR A 6 3.45 -11.63 2.59
CA TYR A 6 3.04 -10.50 3.44
C TYR A 6 2.66 -9.26 2.64
N CYS A 7 2.25 -9.44 1.39
CA CYS A 7 1.91 -8.37 0.46
C CYS A 7 0.51 -7.82 0.71
N GLU A 8 0.34 -6.50 0.67
CA GLU A 8 -0.98 -5.87 0.81
C GLU A 8 -1.81 -5.97 -0.46
N SER A 9 -1.20 -5.89 -1.64
CA SER A 9 -1.89 -5.94 -2.92
C SER A 9 -1.04 -6.66 -3.96
N CYS A 10 -1.47 -7.82 -4.40
CA CYS A 10 -0.74 -8.61 -5.40
C CYS A 10 -1.59 -8.80 -6.66
N ASN A 11 -1.07 -8.45 -7.83
CA ASN A 11 -1.72 -8.74 -9.10
C ASN A 11 -1.01 -9.88 -9.83
N PHE A 12 -0.03 -9.67 -10.67
CA PHE A 12 0.66 -10.74 -11.42
C PHE A 12 2.04 -10.98 -10.82
N SER A 13 2.15 -11.79 -9.79
CA SER A 13 3.35 -11.83 -8.95
C SER A 13 3.89 -13.22 -8.73
N LYS A 14 5.21 -13.39 -8.71
CA LYS A 14 5.91 -14.60 -8.32
C LYS A 14 6.87 -14.29 -7.17
N PHE A 15 6.86 -15.14 -6.13
CA PHE A 15 7.82 -15.19 -5.02
C PHE A 15 7.95 -13.91 -4.15
N LEU A 16 6.92 -13.15 -3.97
CA LEU A 16 6.95 -11.93 -3.17
C LEU A 16 6.90 -12.22 -1.67
N VAL A 17 7.69 -11.53 -0.85
CA VAL A 17 7.64 -11.69 0.63
C VAL A 17 7.00 -10.49 1.30
N ASP A 18 7.58 -9.31 1.25
CA ASP A 18 7.16 -8.17 2.07
C ASP A 18 6.74 -6.96 1.23
N CYS A 19 6.38 -7.17 -0.01
CA CYS A 19 6.02 -6.11 -0.96
C CYS A 19 4.73 -5.39 -0.60
N HIS A 20 4.65 -4.12 -0.98
CA HIS A 20 3.47 -3.28 -0.88
C HIS A 20 3.08 -2.84 -2.28
N MET A 21 1.81 -2.87 -2.67
CA MET A 21 1.26 -2.53 -3.98
C MET A 21 2.08 -3.04 -5.19
N VAL A 22 1.89 -4.28 -5.52
CA VAL A 22 2.47 -4.91 -6.71
C VAL A 22 1.44 -4.86 -7.83
N LEU A 23 1.62 -4.04 -8.85
CA LEU A 23 0.58 -3.83 -9.87
C LEU A 23 0.67 -4.80 -11.05
N HIS A 24 1.85 -5.07 -11.62
CA HIS A 24 2.00 -5.99 -12.75
C HIS A 24 3.36 -6.68 -12.76
N GLU A 25 3.38 -8.00 -13.03
CA GLU A 25 4.55 -8.82 -13.35
C GLU A 25 5.83 -8.56 -12.54
N CYS A 26 5.84 -8.85 -11.25
CA CYS A 26 7.06 -8.88 -10.44
C CYS A 26 7.55 -10.31 -10.25
N GLU A 27 8.85 -10.51 -10.27
CA GLU A 27 9.49 -11.78 -9.91
C GLU A 27 10.58 -11.54 -8.86
N LEU A 28 10.61 -12.34 -7.78
CA LEU A 28 11.62 -12.32 -6.73
C LEU A 28 11.78 -10.95 -6.04
N CYS A 29 10.70 -10.32 -5.63
CA CYS A 29 10.75 -9.04 -4.93
C CYS A 29 10.78 -9.24 -3.41
N TYR A 30 11.73 -8.62 -2.73
CA TYR A 30 11.85 -8.58 -1.28
C TYR A 30 11.88 -7.14 -0.79
N GLU A 31 11.04 -6.79 0.19
CA GLU A 31 10.90 -5.44 0.76
C GLU A 31 10.74 -4.31 -0.28
N CYS A 32 9.99 -4.52 -1.37
CA CYS A 32 9.72 -3.50 -2.39
C CYS A 32 8.46 -2.70 -2.05
N ILE A 33 8.49 -1.38 -2.28
CA ILE A 33 7.38 -0.47 -2.07
C ILE A 33 6.98 0.13 -3.41
N ASP A 34 5.68 0.12 -3.74
CA ASP A 34 5.12 0.60 -5.01
C ASP A 34 5.74 -0.09 -6.24
N CYS A 35 5.81 -1.42 -6.23
CA CYS A 35 6.52 -2.22 -7.25
C CYS A 35 5.81 -2.23 -8.60
N GLU A 36 6.56 -2.09 -9.70
CA GLU A 36 6.16 -2.44 -11.06
C GLU A 36 7.35 -3.12 -11.76
N LYS A 37 7.16 -4.31 -12.35
CA LYS A 37 8.16 -5.02 -13.18
C LYS A 37 9.59 -5.05 -12.58
N ILE A 38 9.71 -5.54 -11.38
CA ILE A 38 10.98 -5.62 -10.64
C ILE A 38 11.47 -7.07 -10.66
N TYR A 39 12.66 -7.32 -11.19
CA TYR A 39 13.24 -8.65 -11.26
C TYR A 39 14.53 -8.76 -10.44
N GLY A 40 14.65 -9.77 -9.56
CA GLY A 40 15.88 -10.06 -8.82
C GLY A 40 16.46 -8.86 -8.06
N SER A 41 15.61 -7.99 -7.52
CA SER A 41 16.03 -6.75 -6.87
C SER A 41 15.48 -6.65 -5.45
N SER A 42 16.19 -5.96 -4.56
CA SER A 42 15.85 -5.83 -3.15
C SER A 42 15.89 -4.37 -2.67
N TYR A 43 15.09 -4.01 -1.66
CA TYR A 43 15.08 -2.69 -1.02
C TYR A 43 14.86 -1.52 -2.01
N LEU A 44 13.93 -1.69 -2.96
CA LEU A 44 13.59 -0.64 -3.92
C LEU A 44 12.33 0.13 -3.48
N GLN A 45 12.32 1.44 -3.73
CA GLN A 45 11.17 2.31 -3.50
C GLN A 45 10.83 3.07 -4.78
N SER A 46 9.54 3.17 -5.11
CA SER A 46 9.04 3.98 -6.23
C SER A 46 9.72 3.69 -7.59
N SER A 47 10.25 2.49 -7.76
CA SER A 47 11.05 2.08 -8.92
C SER A 47 10.22 1.22 -9.88
N ASP A 48 10.59 1.21 -11.16
CA ASP A 48 9.85 0.55 -12.23
C ASP A 48 10.80 -0.02 -13.28
N ASN A 49 10.48 -1.23 -13.80
CA ASN A 49 11.23 -1.89 -14.86
C ASN A 49 12.73 -2.03 -14.54
N CYS A 50 13.05 -2.50 -13.33
CA CYS A 50 14.43 -2.64 -12.85
C CYS A 50 14.82 -4.10 -12.64
N SER A 51 16.09 -4.43 -12.86
CA SER A 51 16.62 -5.77 -12.62
C SER A 51 17.98 -5.75 -11.93
N ALA A 52 18.21 -6.71 -11.02
CA ALA A 52 19.45 -6.84 -10.26
C ALA A 52 19.90 -5.53 -9.57
N CYS A 53 18.94 -4.78 -9.01
CA CYS A 53 19.18 -3.54 -8.29
C CYS A 53 18.95 -3.73 -6.78
N ALA A 54 19.72 -3.01 -5.96
CA ALA A 54 19.51 -3.01 -4.52
C ALA A 54 19.65 -1.59 -3.93
N PHE A 55 18.86 -1.27 -2.87
CA PHE A 55 18.81 0.05 -2.26
C PHE A 55 18.56 1.17 -3.26
N GLY A 56 17.40 1.13 -3.92
CA GLY A 56 17.07 2.08 -4.99
C GLY A 56 15.83 2.93 -4.69
N PHE A 57 15.84 4.17 -5.19
CA PHE A 57 14.70 5.07 -5.12
C PHE A 57 14.46 5.74 -6.48
N ASP A 58 13.20 5.68 -6.96
CA ASP A 58 12.78 6.27 -8.25
C ASP A 58 13.71 5.91 -9.43
N LEU A 59 14.07 4.63 -9.51
CA LEU A 59 14.80 4.07 -10.65
C LEU A 59 13.83 3.64 -11.74
N LYS A 60 14.16 3.90 -13.02
CA LYS A 60 13.34 3.48 -14.16
C LYS A 60 14.21 2.86 -15.25
N GLY A 61 13.89 1.60 -15.60
CA GLY A 61 14.61 0.87 -16.63
C GLY A 61 16.09 0.64 -16.29
N CYS A 62 16.44 0.52 -15.01
CA CYS A 62 17.81 0.39 -14.55
C CYS A 62 18.20 -1.07 -14.31
N ARG A 63 19.48 -1.38 -14.47
CA ARG A 63 20.03 -2.72 -14.26
C ARG A 63 21.36 -2.63 -13.52
N ASN A 64 21.62 -3.60 -12.61
CA ASN A 64 22.85 -3.64 -11.84
C ASN A 64 23.18 -2.27 -11.21
N CYS A 65 22.24 -1.71 -10.44
CA CYS A 65 22.41 -0.45 -9.74
C CYS A 65 22.30 -0.68 -8.23
N PHE A 66 23.25 -0.15 -7.48
CA PHE A 66 23.34 -0.30 -6.03
C PHE A 66 23.37 1.06 -5.33
N ALA A 67 22.50 1.27 -4.34
CA ALA A 67 22.37 2.52 -3.59
C ALA A 67 22.17 3.76 -4.51
N CYS A 68 21.27 3.66 -5.50
CA CYS A 68 21.06 4.68 -6.52
C CYS A 68 19.66 5.32 -6.41
N ALA A 69 19.56 6.57 -6.90
CA ALA A 69 18.29 7.29 -6.89
C ALA A 69 18.13 8.20 -8.12
N GLY A 70 16.89 8.30 -8.65
CA GLY A 70 16.57 9.21 -9.75
C GLY A 70 17.17 8.84 -11.09
N LEU A 71 17.67 7.62 -11.30
CA LEU A 71 18.30 7.20 -12.55
C LEU A 71 17.29 6.67 -13.57
N ARG A 72 17.59 6.89 -14.86
CA ARG A 72 16.79 6.44 -16.00
C ARG A 72 17.66 5.68 -17.00
N HIS A 73 17.29 4.42 -17.26
CA HIS A 73 17.96 3.55 -18.25
C HIS A 73 19.50 3.47 -18.06
N LYS A 74 19.93 3.30 -16.79
CA LYS A 74 21.34 3.19 -16.42
C LYS A 74 21.71 1.78 -16.00
N GLU A 75 22.96 1.42 -16.25
CA GLU A 75 23.53 0.14 -15.84
C GLU A 75 24.86 0.35 -15.11
N TYR A 76 25.16 -0.54 -14.15
CA TYR A 76 26.42 -0.55 -13.40
C TYR A 76 26.72 0.78 -12.70
N HIS A 77 25.81 1.21 -11.82
CA HIS A 77 26.00 2.40 -11.00
C HIS A 77 26.02 2.04 -9.51
N ILE A 78 26.88 2.71 -8.77
CA ILE A 78 26.95 2.64 -7.29
C ILE A 78 26.90 4.07 -6.75
N PHE A 79 25.94 4.40 -5.87
CA PHE A 79 25.67 5.77 -5.40
C PHE A 79 25.59 6.81 -6.52
N ASN A 80 24.90 6.46 -7.60
CA ASN A 80 24.77 7.22 -8.86
C ASN A 80 26.07 7.41 -9.68
N GLU A 81 27.20 6.83 -9.25
CA GLU A 81 28.45 6.90 -9.99
C GLU A 81 28.56 5.70 -10.95
N PRO A 82 28.85 5.91 -12.24
CA PRO A 82 29.06 4.81 -13.17
C PRO A 82 30.36 4.08 -12.87
N VAL A 83 30.31 2.76 -12.90
CA VAL A 83 31.48 1.90 -12.69
C VAL A 83 31.60 0.87 -13.82
N ALA A 84 32.81 0.36 -14.07
CA ALA A 84 33.00 -0.72 -15.02
C ALA A 84 32.34 -2.02 -14.51
N PRO A 85 31.81 -2.90 -15.38
CA PRO A 85 31.15 -4.13 -14.97
C PRO A 85 31.95 -5.00 -14.00
N ASP A 86 33.26 -5.18 -14.27
CA ASP A 86 34.16 -5.96 -13.43
C ASP A 86 34.38 -5.31 -12.04
N GLU A 87 34.43 -3.99 -12.01
CA GLU A 87 34.52 -3.22 -10.78
C GLU A 87 33.23 -3.31 -9.97
N TYR A 88 32.08 -3.24 -10.67
CA TYR A 88 30.77 -3.44 -10.04
C TYR A 88 30.70 -4.79 -9.33
N ALA A 89 31.06 -5.88 -10.02
CA ALA A 89 31.05 -7.22 -9.46
C ALA A 89 31.92 -7.32 -8.19
N ARG A 90 33.17 -6.82 -8.26
CA ARG A 90 34.09 -6.81 -7.10
C ARG A 90 33.54 -6.02 -5.91
N ARG A 91 32.93 -4.86 -6.16
CA ARG A 91 32.33 -4.05 -5.08
C ARG A 91 31.10 -4.72 -4.49
N MET A 92 30.27 -5.34 -5.33
CA MET A 92 29.09 -6.06 -4.84
C MET A 92 29.45 -7.22 -3.92
N GLU A 93 30.53 -7.96 -4.20
CA GLU A 93 31.06 -8.99 -3.29
C GLU A 93 31.47 -8.41 -1.93
N SER A 94 32.01 -7.17 -1.90
CA SER A 94 32.44 -6.51 -0.68
C SER A 94 31.28 -6.00 0.20
N PHE A 95 30.11 -5.76 -0.35
CA PHE A 95 28.95 -5.23 0.39
C PHE A 95 28.19 -6.28 1.23
N ALA A 96 28.51 -7.55 1.17
CA ALA A 96 27.96 -8.61 2.00
C ALA A 96 26.48 -8.47 2.38
N VAL A 97 25.62 -8.06 1.43
CA VAL A 97 24.20 -7.74 1.67
C VAL A 97 23.37 -8.92 2.21
N GLY A 98 23.93 -10.13 2.19
CA GLY A 98 23.39 -11.32 2.86
C GLY A 98 23.57 -11.33 4.38
N SER A 99 24.37 -10.42 4.95
CA SER A 99 24.53 -10.18 6.39
C SER A 99 23.45 -9.21 6.87
N PHE A 100 22.84 -9.48 8.01
CA PHE A 100 21.84 -8.63 8.63
C PHE A 100 22.44 -7.28 9.07
N GLU A 101 23.59 -7.31 9.73
CA GLU A 101 24.27 -6.09 10.20
C GLU A 101 24.64 -5.18 9.03
N GLU A 102 25.16 -5.78 7.97
CA GLU A 102 25.54 -5.02 6.76
C GLU A 102 24.32 -4.44 6.02
N ALA A 103 23.26 -5.22 5.86
CA ALA A 103 22.01 -4.74 5.27
C ALA A 103 21.42 -3.55 6.06
N GLU A 104 21.41 -3.64 7.38
CA GLU A 104 20.94 -2.55 8.25
C GLU A 104 21.88 -1.32 8.21
N ARG A 105 23.19 -1.53 8.08
CA ARG A 105 24.17 -0.46 7.86
C ARG A 105 23.87 0.27 6.55
N MET A 106 23.70 -0.49 5.48
CA MET A 106 23.40 0.06 4.14
C MET A 106 22.06 0.79 4.09
N LYS A 107 21.02 0.28 4.76
CA LYS A 107 19.74 1.00 4.89
C LYS A 107 19.92 2.39 5.49
N ARG A 108 20.69 2.48 6.59
CA ARG A 108 20.97 3.77 7.27
C ARG A 108 21.81 4.70 6.39
N GLU A 109 22.86 4.19 5.76
CA GLU A 109 23.74 4.97 4.88
C GLU A 109 22.96 5.50 3.66
N PHE A 110 22.19 4.65 2.99
CA PHE A 110 21.37 5.04 1.87
C PHE A 110 20.30 6.07 2.25
N ALA A 111 19.63 5.90 3.41
CA ALA A 111 18.63 6.84 3.89
C ALA A 111 19.20 8.25 4.12
N GLN A 112 20.46 8.38 4.54
CA GLN A 112 21.13 9.66 4.67
C GLN A 112 21.62 10.22 3.32
N TRP A 113 22.21 9.37 2.50
CA TRP A 113 22.74 9.77 1.20
C TRP A 113 21.63 10.28 0.27
N ILE A 114 20.49 9.61 0.26
CA ILE A 114 19.37 9.92 -0.63
C ILE A 114 18.72 11.29 -0.35
N LEU A 115 18.95 11.90 0.82
CA LEU A 115 18.49 13.27 1.12
C LEU A 115 19.13 14.34 0.23
N ARG A 116 20.28 14.02 -0.39
CA ARG A 116 20.97 14.90 -1.35
C ARG A 116 20.27 14.96 -2.71
N ILE A 117 19.43 13.96 -3.00
CA ILE A 117 18.75 13.83 -4.29
C ILE A 117 17.37 14.50 -4.19
N PRO A 118 17.02 15.41 -5.11
CA PRO A 118 15.71 16.05 -5.10
C PRO A 118 14.57 15.03 -5.33
N ARG A 119 13.40 15.35 -4.82
CA ARG A 119 12.17 14.56 -5.00
C ARG A 119 11.25 15.24 -6.01
N GLN A 120 10.58 14.46 -6.83
CA GLN A 120 9.46 14.96 -7.62
C GLN A 120 8.31 15.33 -6.67
N PHE A 121 7.64 16.45 -6.93
CA PHE A 121 6.57 16.97 -6.07
C PHE A 121 5.40 15.99 -5.86
N ALA A 122 5.10 15.15 -6.88
CA ALA A 122 4.09 14.10 -6.84
C ALA A 122 4.35 13.09 -7.98
N ARG A 123 3.94 11.83 -7.79
CA ARG A 123 3.96 10.81 -8.84
C ARG A 123 2.64 10.85 -9.61
N ILE A 124 2.60 11.61 -10.69
CA ILE A 124 1.45 11.71 -11.60
C ILE A 124 1.97 11.38 -13.00
N ARG A 125 1.44 10.31 -13.62
CA ARG A 125 1.91 9.84 -14.93
C ARG A 125 0.76 9.59 -15.89
N GLN A 126 0.91 10.00 -17.16
CA GLN A 126 -0.09 9.80 -18.22
C GLN A 126 -1.49 10.27 -17.76
N SER A 127 -1.54 11.39 -17.05
CA SER A 127 -2.74 11.89 -16.39
C SER A 127 -2.90 13.39 -16.63
N GLU A 128 -4.14 13.86 -16.70
CA GLU A 128 -4.47 15.24 -17.03
C GLU A 128 -5.40 15.83 -15.95
N GLY A 129 -5.12 17.07 -15.52
CA GLY A 129 -5.95 17.77 -14.53
C GLY A 129 -6.05 17.08 -13.18
N CYS A 130 -5.04 16.29 -12.80
CA CYS A 130 -5.05 15.50 -11.56
C CYS A 130 -4.28 16.18 -10.44
N GLU A 131 -4.72 15.95 -9.21
CA GLU A 131 -4.10 16.44 -7.99
C GLU A 131 -3.99 15.32 -6.94
N GLY A 132 -2.79 15.07 -6.41
CA GLY A 132 -2.56 14.00 -5.43
C GLY A 132 -1.22 13.34 -5.58
N ASN A 133 -1.15 12.04 -5.30
CA ASN A 133 0.08 11.25 -5.48
C ASN A 133 -0.23 9.81 -5.89
N ASN A 134 0.69 9.19 -6.63
CA ASN A 134 0.51 7.88 -7.25
C ASN A 134 -0.73 7.82 -8.14
N ILE A 135 -0.84 8.76 -9.09
CA ILE A 135 -1.97 8.84 -10.03
C ILE A 135 -1.47 8.44 -11.41
N PHE A 136 -2.10 7.44 -12.02
CA PHE A 136 -1.69 6.87 -13.30
C PHE A 136 -2.86 6.72 -14.26
N ASN A 137 -2.66 7.09 -15.53
CA ASN A 137 -3.65 6.93 -16.61
C ASN A 137 -5.03 7.51 -16.27
N SER A 138 -5.08 8.68 -15.62
CA SER A 138 -6.30 9.24 -15.05
C SER A 138 -6.56 10.67 -15.57
N LYS A 139 -7.83 11.12 -15.53
CA LYS A 139 -8.25 12.48 -15.87
C LYS A 139 -9.08 13.07 -14.74
N HIS A 140 -8.79 14.34 -14.40
CA HIS A 140 -9.52 15.12 -13.41
C HIS A 140 -9.70 14.42 -12.05
N ALA A 141 -8.74 13.56 -11.69
CA ALA A 141 -8.77 12.82 -10.43
C ALA A 141 -8.04 13.60 -9.33
N THR A 142 -8.64 13.65 -8.13
CA THR A 142 -8.01 14.19 -6.93
C THR A 142 -7.93 13.07 -5.90
N GLY A 143 -6.71 12.67 -5.50
CA GLY A 143 -6.58 11.60 -4.51
C GLY A 143 -5.21 10.94 -4.47
N PHE A 144 -5.17 9.75 -3.88
CA PHE A 144 -3.95 8.98 -3.67
C PHE A 144 -4.14 7.55 -4.15
N ASP A 145 -3.06 6.99 -4.74
CA ASP A 145 -3.05 5.63 -5.26
C ASP A 145 -4.18 5.38 -6.27
N VAL A 146 -4.29 6.23 -7.30
CA VAL A 146 -5.35 6.23 -8.30
C VAL A 146 -4.87 5.66 -9.62
N PHE A 147 -5.58 4.69 -10.17
CA PHE A 147 -5.24 4.03 -11.42
C PHE A 147 -6.45 3.95 -12.36
N LYS A 148 -6.31 4.46 -13.60
CA LYS A 148 -7.37 4.48 -14.63
C LYS A 148 -8.70 5.06 -14.11
N CYS A 149 -8.70 6.32 -13.71
CA CYS A 149 -9.89 7.02 -13.23
C CYS A 149 -10.24 8.20 -14.12
N GLU A 150 -11.52 8.41 -14.34
CA GLU A 150 -12.07 9.61 -14.96
C GLU A 150 -13.03 10.29 -13.96
N GLU A 151 -12.73 11.53 -13.57
CA GLU A 151 -13.51 12.35 -12.64
C GLU A 151 -13.68 11.78 -11.23
N GLY A 152 -12.60 11.48 -10.51
CA GLY A 152 -12.64 10.90 -9.18
C GLY A 152 -12.09 11.80 -8.07
N LYS A 153 -12.59 11.65 -6.83
CA LYS A 153 -12.06 12.31 -5.62
C LYS A 153 -11.71 11.29 -4.53
N PHE A 154 -10.57 11.49 -3.86
CA PHE A 154 -10.08 10.76 -2.68
C PHE A 154 -9.94 9.24 -2.83
N LEU A 155 -9.85 8.77 -4.06
CA LEU A 155 -9.82 7.35 -4.43
C LEU A 155 -8.54 6.68 -3.92
N ASP A 156 -8.70 5.53 -3.29
CA ASP A 156 -7.67 4.57 -3.01
C ASP A 156 -7.92 3.35 -3.88
N TRP A 157 -7.06 3.13 -4.88
CA TRP A 157 -7.11 1.98 -5.76
C TRP A 157 -8.30 1.90 -6.74
N ALA A 158 -8.34 2.76 -7.75
CA ALA A 158 -9.40 2.78 -8.76
C ALA A 158 -9.00 2.09 -10.08
N GLN A 159 -9.93 1.40 -10.75
CA GLN A 159 -9.81 0.94 -12.14
C GLN A 159 -11.09 1.22 -12.91
N GLU A 160 -10.96 1.91 -14.05
CA GLU A 160 -12.00 2.16 -15.07
C GLU A 160 -13.30 2.78 -14.54
N ILE A 161 -13.20 3.74 -13.61
CA ILE A 161 -14.31 4.33 -12.87
C ILE A 161 -14.75 5.65 -13.49
N LYS A 162 -16.08 5.92 -13.50
CA LYS A 162 -16.69 7.20 -13.85
C LYS A 162 -17.46 7.74 -12.66
N HIS A 163 -17.30 9.04 -12.39
CA HIS A 163 -18.03 9.83 -11.39
C HIS A 163 -17.97 9.30 -9.95
N CYS A 164 -16.77 9.09 -9.42
CA CYS A 164 -16.56 8.55 -8.08
C CYS A 164 -16.26 9.61 -7.04
N TYR A 165 -16.63 9.34 -5.78
CA TYR A 165 -16.26 10.13 -4.60
C TYR A 165 -15.72 9.18 -3.52
N ASP A 166 -14.97 9.64 -2.56
CA ASP A 166 -14.47 9.08 -1.31
C ASP A 166 -14.33 7.54 -1.20
N MET A 167 -13.92 6.84 -2.24
CA MET A 167 -13.94 5.37 -2.35
C MET A 167 -12.63 4.73 -1.89
N LEU A 168 -12.71 3.51 -1.33
CA LEU A 168 -11.59 2.60 -1.08
C LEU A 168 -11.76 1.34 -1.93
N ALA A 169 -10.73 0.99 -2.72
CA ALA A 169 -10.60 -0.21 -3.54
C ALA A 169 -11.78 -0.59 -4.45
N THR A 170 -11.61 -0.54 -5.77
CA THR A 170 -12.69 -0.86 -6.72
C THR A 170 -12.20 -1.66 -7.92
N GLY A 171 -13.12 -2.36 -8.60
CA GLY A 171 -12.93 -2.98 -9.91
C GLY A 171 -13.45 -2.08 -11.05
N ARG A 172 -14.68 -2.26 -11.53
CA ARG A 172 -15.27 -1.56 -12.69
C ARG A 172 -16.56 -0.79 -12.39
N PRO A 173 -16.64 -0.02 -11.31
CA PRO A 173 -17.90 0.65 -10.97
C PRO A 173 -18.22 1.82 -11.90
N GLN A 174 -19.48 2.19 -11.92
CA GLN A 174 -20.01 3.44 -12.48
C GLN A 174 -20.95 4.07 -11.46
N TRP A 175 -20.82 5.38 -11.23
CA TRP A 175 -21.68 6.17 -10.36
C TRP A 175 -21.63 5.74 -8.88
N CYS A 176 -20.47 5.61 -8.31
CA CYS A 176 -20.31 5.28 -6.91
C CYS A 176 -20.10 6.53 -6.07
N LEU A 177 -20.71 6.59 -4.92
CA LEU A 177 -20.58 7.66 -3.94
C LEU A 177 -20.28 7.02 -2.58
N ASP A 178 -19.17 7.39 -1.97
CA ASP A 178 -18.76 7.02 -0.62
C ASP A 178 -18.85 5.50 -0.33
N CYS A 179 -18.28 4.68 -1.23
CA CYS A 179 -18.37 3.22 -1.20
C CYS A 179 -17.05 2.57 -0.83
N VAL A 180 -17.09 1.48 -0.06
CA VAL A 180 -15.95 0.60 0.22
C VAL A 180 -16.10 -0.68 -0.59
N THR A 181 -15.13 -0.96 -1.47
CA THR A 181 -14.98 -2.20 -2.25
C THR A 181 -16.21 -2.66 -3.06
N PRO A 182 -16.86 -1.83 -3.90
CA PRO A 182 -17.80 -2.35 -4.89
C PRO A 182 -17.01 -2.92 -6.08
N ASP A 183 -17.24 -4.18 -6.45
CA ASP A 183 -16.70 -4.76 -7.67
C ASP A 183 -17.82 -5.09 -8.64
N SER A 184 -17.62 -4.75 -9.94
CA SER A 184 -18.56 -5.04 -11.02
C SER A 184 -20.02 -4.59 -10.72
N SER A 185 -20.17 -3.45 -10.03
CA SER A 185 -21.45 -2.96 -9.52
C SER A 185 -21.84 -1.62 -10.14
N PHE A 186 -23.12 -1.28 -10.12
CA PHE A 186 -23.68 -0.05 -10.69
C PHE A 186 -24.61 0.65 -9.70
N ARG A 187 -24.46 1.98 -9.53
CA ARG A 187 -25.24 2.79 -8.58
C ARG A 187 -25.28 2.22 -7.16
N VAL A 188 -24.10 2.05 -6.58
CA VAL A 188 -23.93 1.60 -5.19
C VAL A 188 -23.55 2.82 -4.36
N LEU A 189 -24.39 3.22 -3.42
CA LEU A 189 -24.24 4.45 -2.62
C LEU A 189 -24.14 4.12 -1.14
N PHE A 190 -23.15 4.71 -0.43
CA PHE A 190 -22.96 4.56 1.02
C PHE A 190 -23.00 3.10 1.49
N SER A 191 -22.41 2.19 0.72
CA SER A 191 -22.50 0.75 0.94
C SER A 191 -21.13 0.11 0.96
N ASN A 192 -21.00 -1.03 1.63
CA ASN A 192 -19.74 -1.71 1.85
C ASN A 192 -19.80 -3.15 1.32
N TRP A 193 -18.71 -3.65 0.70
CA TRP A 193 -18.57 -5.03 0.21
C TRP A 193 -19.72 -5.53 -0.67
N CYS A 194 -20.21 -4.69 -1.60
CA CYS A 194 -21.29 -5.06 -2.52
C CYS A 194 -20.73 -5.40 -3.91
N TRP A 195 -20.81 -6.67 -4.31
CA TRP A 195 -20.24 -7.18 -5.56
C TRP A 195 -21.32 -7.63 -6.53
N GLN A 196 -21.16 -7.29 -7.82
CA GLN A 196 -22.11 -7.61 -8.89
C GLN A 196 -23.54 -7.13 -8.55
N CYS A 197 -23.63 -5.97 -7.96
CA CYS A 197 -24.88 -5.39 -7.48
C CYS A 197 -25.28 -4.17 -8.30
N SER A 198 -26.57 -3.83 -8.27
CA SER A 198 -27.09 -2.58 -8.84
C SER A 198 -28.17 -1.96 -7.95
N ASP A 199 -28.19 -0.63 -7.90
CA ASP A 199 -29.19 0.11 -7.12
C ASP A 199 -29.19 -0.26 -5.63
N ILE A 200 -28.02 -0.14 -5.02
CA ILE A 200 -27.80 -0.47 -3.61
C ILE A 200 -27.57 0.81 -2.82
N LEU A 201 -28.24 0.94 -1.71
CA LEU A 201 -28.09 2.08 -0.82
C LEU A 201 -27.98 1.61 0.65
N LEU A 202 -27.00 2.17 1.39
CA LEU A 202 -26.80 1.92 2.82
C LEU A 202 -26.84 0.43 3.17
N SER A 203 -26.15 -0.39 2.40
CA SER A 203 -26.15 -1.85 2.57
C SER A 203 -24.74 -2.41 2.70
N ASP A 204 -24.62 -3.57 3.31
CA ASP A 204 -23.34 -4.21 3.62
C ASP A 204 -23.30 -5.66 3.17
N ASN A 205 -22.17 -6.11 2.61
CA ASN A 205 -21.90 -7.51 2.26
C ASN A 205 -23.00 -8.16 1.40
N CYS A 206 -23.46 -7.47 0.35
CA CYS A 206 -24.47 -7.97 -0.58
C CYS A 206 -23.86 -8.39 -1.91
N HIS A 207 -24.33 -9.51 -2.49
CA HIS A 207 -23.78 -10.07 -3.71
C HIS A 207 -24.87 -10.40 -4.73
N SER A 208 -24.61 -10.10 -6.01
CA SER A 208 -25.49 -10.43 -7.16
C SER A 208 -26.95 -10.01 -6.89
N SER A 209 -27.15 -8.86 -6.32
CA SER A 209 -28.46 -8.36 -5.85
C SER A 209 -28.77 -6.98 -6.43
N THR A 210 -30.06 -6.61 -6.41
CA THR A 210 -30.48 -5.34 -7.01
C THR A 210 -31.64 -4.72 -6.23
N ASN A 211 -31.68 -3.37 -6.16
CA ASN A 211 -32.70 -2.62 -5.42
C ASN A 211 -32.75 -3.02 -3.93
N LEU A 212 -31.65 -2.77 -3.22
CA LEU A 212 -31.56 -3.00 -1.78
C LEU A 212 -31.39 -1.69 -1.00
N LEU A 213 -32.08 -1.58 0.12
CA LEU A 213 -31.99 -0.47 1.05
C LEU A 213 -31.82 -0.98 2.48
N PHE A 214 -30.77 -0.55 3.19
CA PHE A 214 -30.45 -1.01 4.56
C PHE A 214 -30.38 -2.53 4.71
N CYS A 215 -29.76 -3.21 3.75
CA CYS A 215 -29.65 -4.68 3.77
C CYS A 215 -28.24 -5.14 4.12
N SER A 216 -28.11 -6.32 4.69
CA SER A 216 -26.82 -6.93 4.99
C SER A 216 -26.83 -8.44 4.72
N GLY A 217 -25.73 -8.96 4.12
CA GLY A 217 -25.52 -10.38 3.91
C GLY A 217 -26.41 -11.05 2.86
N LEU A 218 -27.02 -10.30 1.94
CA LEU A 218 -27.94 -10.84 0.96
C LEU A 218 -27.25 -11.31 -0.31
N LYS A 219 -27.70 -12.43 -0.87
CA LYS A 219 -27.29 -12.96 -2.19
C LYS A 219 -28.50 -13.23 -3.07
N HIS A 220 -28.37 -12.84 -4.36
CA HIS A 220 -29.40 -13.07 -5.40
C HIS A 220 -30.80 -12.59 -4.99
N LYS A 221 -30.87 -11.41 -4.34
CA LYS A 221 -32.13 -10.81 -3.89
C LYS A 221 -32.47 -9.55 -4.66
N LYS A 222 -33.75 -9.22 -4.69
CA LYS A 222 -34.28 -8.02 -5.31
C LYS A 222 -35.37 -7.39 -4.45
N TYR A 223 -35.44 -6.05 -4.47
CA TYR A 223 -36.51 -5.31 -3.79
C TYR A 223 -36.57 -5.60 -2.29
N CYS A 224 -35.45 -5.48 -1.58
CA CYS A 224 -35.39 -5.71 -0.14
C CYS A 224 -35.14 -4.40 0.64
N ILE A 225 -35.81 -4.24 1.76
CA ILE A 225 -35.56 -3.19 2.76
C ILE A 225 -35.38 -3.89 4.13
N PHE A 226 -34.30 -3.59 4.85
CA PHE A 226 -33.94 -4.26 6.11
C PHE A 226 -34.01 -5.80 6.01
N ASN A 227 -33.49 -6.37 4.91
CA ASN A 227 -33.50 -7.81 4.61
C ASN A 227 -34.91 -8.42 4.35
N VAL A 228 -35.97 -7.63 4.35
CA VAL A 228 -37.33 -8.11 4.02
C VAL A 228 -37.60 -7.85 2.54
N GLN A 229 -38.02 -8.88 1.83
CA GLN A 229 -38.34 -8.79 0.39
C GLN A 229 -39.76 -8.30 0.15
N TYR A 230 -39.95 -7.36 -0.76
CA TYR A 230 -41.21 -6.77 -1.15
C TYR A 230 -41.51 -7.02 -2.64
N THR A 231 -42.75 -6.71 -3.08
CA THR A 231 -43.01 -6.51 -4.52
C THR A 231 -42.32 -5.25 -4.98
N LYS A 232 -42.09 -5.11 -6.29
CA LYS A 232 -41.43 -3.94 -6.86
C LYS A 232 -42.17 -2.64 -6.48
N GLU A 233 -43.47 -2.63 -6.62
CA GLU A 233 -44.31 -1.46 -6.35
C GLU A 233 -44.29 -1.05 -4.87
N THR A 234 -44.33 -2.03 -3.98
CA THR A 234 -44.23 -1.80 -2.53
C THR A 234 -42.84 -1.28 -2.16
N TYR A 235 -41.79 -1.86 -2.74
CA TYR A 235 -40.41 -1.43 -2.52
C TYR A 235 -40.23 0.04 -2.96
N GLU A 236 -40.61 0.38 -4.18
CA GLU A 236 -40.45 1.74 -4.71
C GLU A 236 -41.18 2.79 -3.86
N ARG A 237 -42.37 2.50 -3.43
CA ARG A 237 -43.13 3.39 -2.53
C ARG A 237 -42.48 3.55 -1.15
N LEU A 238 -42.11 2.45 -0.49
CA LEU A 238 -41.47 2.49 0.83
C LEU A 238 -40.07 3.11 0.77
N ALA A 239 -39.29 2.75 -0.23
CA ALA A 239 -37.95 3.32 -0.41
C ALA A 239 -38.01 4.84 -0.59
N ALA A 240 -38.95 5.35 -1.40
CA ALA A 240 -39.12 6.79 -1.58
C ALA A 240 -39.45 7.51 -0.25
N GLN A 241 -40.36 6.97 0.53
CA GLN A 241 -40.71 7.52 1.86
C GLN A 241 -39.50 7.54 2.82
N ILE A 242 -38.78 6.42 2.92
CA ILE A 242 -37.58 6.30 3.77
C ILE A 242 -36.50 7.30 3.32
N LEU A 243 -36.27 7.44 2.02
CA LEU A 243 -35.27 8.36 1.49
C LEU A 243 -35.63 9.83 1.74
N GLU A 244 -36.90 10.19 1.64
CA GLU A 244 -37.38 11.54 1.96
C GLU A 244 -37.15 11.89 3.45
N GLU A 245 -37.47 10.97 4.37
CA GLU A 245 -37.16 11.14 5.78
C GLU A 245 -35.66 11.18 6.05
N LEU A 246 -34.88 10.27 5.46
CA LEU A 246 -33.45 10.17 5.65
C LEU A 246 -32.73 11.44 5.18
N ALA A 247 -33.17 12.06 4.10
CA ALA A 247 -32.57 13.28 3.56
C ALA A 247 -32.60 14.46 4.55
N THR A 248 -33.45 14.42 5.57
CA THR A 248 -33.53 15.42 6.63
C THR A 248 -32.60 15.12 7.83
N THR A 249 -31.92 13.98 7.83
CA THR A 249 -31.08 13.52 8.93
C THR A 249 -29.58 13.70 8.64
N PRO A 250 -28.72 13.80 9.69
CA PRO A 250 -27.27 13.82 9.52
C PRO A 250 -26.67 12.54 8.94
N VAL A 251 -27.44 11.48 8.84
CA VAL A 251 -26.98 10.19 8.25
C VAL A 251 -26.89 10.28 6.73
N TRP A 252 -27.71 11.11 6.10
CA TRP A 252 -27.70 11.29 4.66
C TRP A 252 -26.36 11.85 4.17
N GLY A 253 -25.78 11.20 3.19
CA GLY A 253 -24.51 11.60 2.61
C GLY A 253 -23.28 11.08 3.36
N ASN A 254 -23.46 10.15 4.29
CA ASN A 254 -22.35 9.55 5.05
C ASN A 254 -22.44 8.02 5.03
N LEU A 255 -21.24 7.36 5.07
CA LEU A 255 -21.13 5.94 5.37
C LEU A 255 -21.57 5.63 6.80
N PHE A 256 -21.69 4.35 7.11
CA PHE A 256 -21.96 3.87 8.47
C PHE A 256 -20.94 4.46 9.47
N PRO A 257 -21.40 4.89 10.64
CA PRO A 257 -20.50 5.39 11.68
C PRO A 257 -19.42 4.36 12.03
N ALA A 258 -18.18 4.78 12.22
CA ALA A 258 -17.08 3.88 12.56
C ALA A 258 -17.33 3.03 13.81
N GLY A 259 -18.15 3.51 14.75
CA GLY A 259 -18.59 2.76 15.93
C GLY A 259 -19.48 1.55 15.62
N SER A 260 -20.06 1.46 14.41
CA SER A 260 -20.84 0.29 13.98
C SER A 260 -19.97 -0.87 13.49
N SER A 261 -18.66 -0.66 13.31
CA SER A 261 -17.72 -1.70 12.90
C SER A 261 -17.75 -2.88 13.90
N PRO A 262 -17.79 -4.14 13.43
CA PRO A 262 -17.65 -5.29 14.32
C PRO A 262 -16.23 -5.43 14.91
N PHE A 263 -15.24 -4.78 14.31
CA PHE A 263 -13.84 -4.82 14.71
C PHE A 263 -13.46 -3.62 15.59
N ALA A 264 -12.54 -3.82 16.52
CA ALA A 264 -11.91 -2.74 17.25
C ALA A 264 -10.92 -1.99 16.35
N TYR A 265 -10.68 -0.69 16.61
CA TYR A 265 -9.83 0.15 15.78
C TYR A 265 -8.42 -0.44 15.58
N ASN A 266 -7.82 -0.98 16.64
CA ASN A 266 -6.50 -1.60 16.62
C ASN A 266 -6.45 -3.02 16.01
N GLU A 267 -7.59 -3.55 15.57
CA GLU A 267 -7.70 -4.77 14.76
C GLU A 267 -7.79 -4.46 13.26
N THR A 268 -7.88 -3.18 12.89
CA THR A 268 -8.12 -2.76 11.51
C THR A 268 -6.89 -2.15 10.86
N VAL A 269 -6.86 -2.15 9.53
CA VAL A 269 -5.82 -1.49 8.72
C VAL A 269 -5.74 0.02 8.99
N ALA A 270 -6.81 0.64 9.49
CA ALA A 270 -6.82 2.03 9.88
C ALA A 270 -5.73 2.35 10.92
N MET A 271 -5.43 1.41 11.84
CA MET A 271 -4.36 1.58 12.82
C MET A 271 -2.97 1.73 12.19
N HIS A 272 -2.75 1.15 11.00
CA HIS A 272 -1.49 1.28 10.29
C HIS A 272 -1.34 2.62 9.58
N HIS A 273 -2.40 3.09 8.92
CA HIS A 273 -2.38 4.32 8.13
C HIS A 273 -2.62 5.57 8.98
N TYR A 274 -3.43 5.46 10.03
CA TYR A 274 -3.83 6.55 10.91
C TYR A 274 -3.71 6.11 12.38
N PRO A 275 -2.50 5.89 12.90
CA PRO A 275 -2.32 5.38 14.26
C PRO A 275 -2.90 6.35 15.28
N LEU A 276 -3.74 5.82 16.18
CA LEU A 276 -4.34 6.53 17.31
C LEU A 276 -3.97 5.82 18.62
N THR A 277 -3.92 6.59 19.70
CA THR A 277 -3.80 6.00 21.04
C THR A 277 -5.11 5.35 21.46
N LYS A 278 -5.06 4.46 22.46
CA LYS A 278 -6.25 3.88 23.06
C LYS A 278 -7.23 4.94 23.53
N ASP A 279 -6.72 5.96 24.22
CA ASP A 279 -7.54 7.04 24.77
C ASP A 279 -8.21 7.86 23.66
N ASP A 280 -7.51 8.15 22.55
CA ASP A 280 -8.09 8.82 21.38
C ASP A 280 -9.21 8.03 20.73
N VAL A 281 -9.07 6.70 20.67
CA VAL A 281 -10.07 5.80 20.10
C VAL A 281 -11.32 5.75 20.98
N LEU A 282 -11.13 5.56 22.29
CA LEU A 282 -12.23 5.51 23.24
C LEU A 282 -12.96 6.85 23.37
N ALA A 283 -12.25 7.99 23.31
CA ALA A 283 -12.84 9.34 23.32
C ALA A 283 -13.76 9.59 22.11
N ARG A 284 -13.53 8.88 20.99
CA ARG A 284 -14.39 8.92 19.79
C ARG A 284 -15.57 7.95 19.85
N GLY A 285 -15.72 7.20 20.94
CA GLY A 285 -16.74 6.16 21.07
C GLY A 285 -16.47 4.91 20.23
N TRP A 286 -15.24 4.71 19.78
CA TRP A 286 -14.84 3.54 18.98
C TRP A 286 -14.33 2.43 19.89
N ARG A 287 -14.28 1.19 19.35
CA ARG A 287 -13.85 0.02 20.10
C ARG A 287 -12.33 -0.11 20.10
N TRP A 288 -11.80 -0.60 21.21
CA TRP A 288 -10.40 -1.01 21.37
C TRP A 288 -10.34 -2.43 21.89
N SER A 289 -9.55 -3.32 21.26
CA SER A 289 -9.32 -4.68 21.73
C SER A 289 -8.12 -4.74 22.65
N GLU A 290 -8.30 -5.30 23.85
CA GLU A 290 -7.22 -5.56 24.80
C GLU A 290 -6.47 -6.87 24.46
N SER A 291 -7.08 -7.73 23.66
CA SER A 291 -6.54 -9.05 23.32
C SER A 291 -6.41 -9.18 21.80
N LEU A 292 -5.22 -8.89 21.29
CA LEU A 292 -4.89 -9.16 19.89
C LEU A 292 -4.33 -10.58 19.74
N PRO A 293 -4.51 -11.24 18.57
CA PRO A 293 -4.13 -12.63 18.34
C PRO A 293 -2.61 -12.78 18.11
N PHE A 294 -1.80 -12.57 19.13
CA PHE A 294 -0.36 -12.82 19.08
C PHE A 294 0.14 -13.44 20.38
N THR A 295 1.33 -14.01 20.37
CA THR A 295 2.02 -14.53 21.54
C THR A 295 3.34 -13.83 21.79
N THR A 296 3.80 -13.81 23.02
CA THR A 296 5.11 -13.32 23.46
C THR A 296 5.72 -14.31 24.44
N GLY A 297 7.05 -14.29 24.60
CA GLY A 297 7.75 -15.11 25.59
C GLY A 297 7.70 -16.62 25.31
N LYS A 298 7.44 -17.02 24.06
CA LYS A 298 7.43 -18.43 23.63
C LYS A 298 8.50 -18.72 22.57
N GLU A 299 9.47 -17.83 22.44
CA GLU A 299 10.61 -18.04 21.55
C GLU A 299 11.42 -19.27 21.99
N THR A 300 11.84 -20.06 21.01
CA THR A 300 12.69 -21.24 21.20
C THR A 300 14.11 -21.00 20.67
N ILE A 301 14.30 -19.95 19.85
CA ILE A 301 15.59 -19.52 19.34
C ILE A 301 15.86 -18.12 19.87
N ALA A 302 16.96 -17.98 20.64
CA ALA A 302 17.40 -16.67 21.11
C ALA A 302 17.87 -15.81 19.93
N MET A 303 17.64 -14.50 19.98
CA MET A 303 18.01 -13.55 18.92
C MET A 303 19.50 -13.66 18.54
N ALA A 304 20.39 -13.84 19.52
CA ALA A 304 21.82 -13.99 19.31
C ALA A 304 22.21 -15.28 18.56
N ASN A 305 21.34 -16.28 18.53
CA ASN A 305 21.58 -17.55 17.84
C ASN A 305 21.06 -17.54 16.39
N ILE A 306 20.44 -16.46 15.94
CA ILE A 306 20.04 -16.32 14.54
C ILE A 306 21.29 -15.89 13.75
N PRO A 307 21.75 -16.68 12.76
CA PRO A 307 22.95 -16.35 12.00
C PRO A 307 22.87 -14.95 11.36
N ASP A 308 23.96 -14.20 11.38
CA ASP A 308 24.02 -12.89 10.75
C ASP A 308 23.94 -13.03 9.23
N ALA A 309 24.71 -13.93 8.65
CA ALA A 309 24.70 -14.18 7.21
C ALA A 309 23.71 -15.30 6.83
N ILE A 310 22.98 -15.11 5.74
CA ILE A 310 22.01 -16.10 5.24
C ILE A 310 22.65 -17.43 4.87
N VAL A 311 23.91 -17.41 4.41
CA VAL A 311 24.65 -18.63 4.05
C VAL A 311 24.91 -19.55 5.23
N ASP A 312 24.95 -19.02 6.44
CA ASP A 312 25.17 -19.77 7.68
C ASP A 312 23.86 -20.31 8.28
N SER A 313 22.71 -20.03 7.66
CA SER A 313 21.41 -20.47 8.16
C SER A 313 21.14 -21.94 7.84
N SER A 314 20.83 -22.74 8.87
CA SER A 314 20.33 -24.11 8.72
C SER A 314 18.79 -24.15 8.64
N ASP A 315 18.23 -25.29 8.25
CA ASP A 315 16.78 -25.52 8.24
C ASP A 315 16.19 -25.64 9.67
N ASP A 316 17.03 -25.73 10.71
CA ASP A 316 16.57 -25.77 12.10
C ASP A 316 15.73 -24.55 12.47
N ILE A 317 15.95 -23.40 11.82
CA ILE A 317 15.19 -22.17 12.02
C ILE A 317 13.70 -22.33 11.70
N LEU A 318 13.34 -23.27 10.81
CA LEU A 318 11.95 -23.54 10.40
C LEU A 318 11.12 -24.17 11.53
N THR A 319 11.77 -24.89 12.44
CA THR A 319 11.10 -25.49 13.60
C THR A 319 11.02 -24.53 14.77
N GLY A 320 11.81 -23.46 14.75
CA GLY A 320 11.95 -22.50 15.81
C GLY A 320 10.85 -21.43 15.85
N VAL A 321 10.72 -20.84 17.02
CA VAL A 321 9.91 -19.64 17.26
C VAL A 321 10.86 -18.50 17.60
N LEU A 322 10.77 -17.40 16.88
CA LEU A 322 11.57 -16.20 17.03
C LEU A 322 10.81 -15.15 17.83
N ALA A 323 11.50 -14.27 18.53
CA ALA A 323 10.93 -13.07 19.12
C ALA A 323 11.28 -11.85 18.25
N CYS A 324 10.30 -10.99 17.98
CA CYS A 324 10.52 -9.74 17.28
C CYS A 324 11.35 -8.76 18.12
N ASN A 325 12.44 -8.22 17.58
CA ASN A 325 13.30 -7.26 18.29
C ASN A 325 12.63 -5.89 18.54
N ALA A 326 11.54 -5.57 17.82
CA ALA A 326 10.82 -4.30 17.96
C ALA A 326 9.62 -4.36 18.90
N CYS A 327 8.90 -5.49 18.97
CA CYS A 327 7.64 -5.60 19.74
C CYS A 327 7.51 -6.86 20.58
N ALA A 328 8.54 -7.71 20.64
CA ALA A 328 8.58 -8.98 21.36
C ALA A 328 7.53 -10.04 20.92
N ARG A 329 6.72 -9.79 19.90
CA ARG A 329 5.77 -10.79 19.35
C ARG A 329 6.53 -11.98 18.78
N ASN A 330 6.02 -13.17 19.03
CA ASN A 330 6.57 -14.39 18.45
C ASN A 330 6.19 -14.51 16.98
N PHE A 331 7.12 -14.99 16.16
CA PHE A 331 6.91 -15.29 14.74
C PHE A 331 7.75 -16.48 14.31
N ARG A 332 7.47 -17.00 13.11
CA ARG A 332 8.22 -18.11 12.50
C ARG A 332 8.62 -17.75 11.08
N ILE A 333 9.69 -18.37 10.60
CA ILE A 333 10.07 -18.34 9.20
C ILE A 333 9.44 -19.54 8.51
N LEU A 334 8.80 -19.32 7.36
CA LEU A 334 8.21 -20.39 6.55
C LEU A 334 9.26 -21.00 5.61
N ALA A 335 9.11 -22.28 5.25
CA ALA A 335 10.07 -22.95 4.37
C ALA A 335 10.25 -22.26 3.01
N PRO A 336 9.18 -21.83 2.29
CA PRO A 336 9.33 -21.09 1.05
C PRO A 336 9.96 -19.70 1.26
N GLU A 337 9.69 -19.04 2.39
CA GLU A 337 10.28 -17.76 2.76
C GLU A 337 11.81 -17.89 2.95
N LEU A 338 12.26 -18.93 3.65
CA LEU A 338 13.71 -19.22 3.81
C LEU A 338 14.38 -19.52 2.47
N ALA A 339 13.72 -20.30 1.61
CA ALA A 339 14.24 -20.61 0.28
C ALA A 339 14.44 -19.34 -0.56
N LEU A 340 13.49 -18.39 -0.50
CA LEU A 340 13.60 -17.12 -1.19
C LEU A 340 14.72 -16.23 -0.60
N TYR A 341 14.88 -16.15 0.73
CA TYR A 341 15.99 -15.41 1.35
C TYR A 341 17.35 -15.93 0.89
N ARG A 342 17.51 -17.27 0.82
CA ARG A 342 18.73 -17.89 0.30
C ARG A 342 18.95 -17.58 -1.18
N GLN A 343 17.90 -17.67 -2.00
CA GLN A 343 17.98 -17.39 -3.44
C GLN A 343 18.33 -15.93 -3.73
N MET A 344 17.80 -15.01 -2.94
CA MET A 344 18.05 -13.56 -3.10
C MET A 344 19.27 -13.08 -2.33
N HIS A 345 19.95 -13.94 -1.60
CA HIS A 345 21.07 -13.57 -0.73
C HIS A 345 20.73 -12.44 0.25
N VAL A 346 19.55 -12.48 0.86
CA VAL A 346 19.12 -11.51 1.87
C VAL A 346 19.06 -12.17 3.26
N PRO A 347 19.32 -11.43 4.34
CA PRO A 347 19.40 -12.03 5.69
C PRO A 347 18.02 -12.39 6.23
N ILE A 348 18.01 -13.29 7.23
CA ILE A 348 16.80 -13.62 7.98
C ILE A 348 16.34 -12.38 8.77
N PRO A 349 15.07 -11.98 8.68
CA PRO A 349 14.58 -10.81 9.39
C PRO A 349 14.55 -11.02 10.91
N ARG A 350 14.80 -9.94 11.65
CA ARG A 350 14.74 -9.89 13.12
C ARG A 350 13.42 -9.35 13.66
N GLN A 351 12.55 -8.92 12.77
CA GLN A 351 11.24 -8.37 13.10
C GLN A 351 10.12 -9.29 12.59
N CYS A 352 9.01 -9.29 13.33
CA CYS A 352 7.80 -9.98 12.87
C CYS A 352 7.21 -9.30 11.60
N PRO A 353 6.41 -10.00 10.80
CA PRO A 353 5.81 -9.44 9.58
C PRO A 353 5.09 -8.11 9.79
N GLU A 354 4.42 -7.95 10.92
CA GLU A 354 3.69 -6.74 11.30
C GLU A 354 4.63 -5.52 11.50
N CYS A 355 5.76 -5.69 12.18
CA CYS A 355 6.73 -4.60 12.36
C CYS A 355 7.42 -4.26 11.03
N ARG A 356 7.78 -5.26 10.23
CA ARG A 356 8.31 -5.04 8.87
C ARG A 356 7.32 -4.28 8.00
N TYR A 357 6.04 -4.61 8.07
CA TYR A 357 4.98 -3.90 7.35
C TYR A 357 4.89 -2.44 7.78
N ARG A 358 4.89 -2.13 9.10
CA ARG A 358 4.87 -0.76 9.61
C ARG A 358 6.10 0.05 9.16
N ASP A 359 7.28 -0.57 9.18
CA ASP A 359 8.51 0.10 8.75
C ASP A 359 8.45 0.45 7.26
N ARG A 360 7.91 -0.43 6.41
CA ARG A 360 7.66 -0.13 4.99
C ARG A 360 6.62 0.98 4.80
N LEU A 361 5.53 0.96 5.55
CA LEU A 361 4.53 2.04 5.51
C LEU A 361 5.12 3.39 5.92
N ALA A 362 6.03 3.41 6.88
CA ALA A 362 6.71 4.64 7.31
C ALA A 362 7.56 5.28 6.21
N LEU A 363 8.01 4.50 5.22
CA LEU A 363 8.70 5.00 4.04
C LEU A 363 7.76 5.66 3.02
N ARG A 364 6.47 5.38 3.07
CA ARG A 364 5.47 6.00 2.20
C ARG A 364 5.14 7.42 2.63
N LEU A 365 4.74 8.20 1.67
CA LEU A 365 4.19 9.54 1.92
C LEU A 365 2.75 9.43 2.44
N ARG A 366 2.40 10.29 3.38
CA ARG A 366 1.03 10.33 3.92
C ARG A 366 0.04 10.73 2.81
N LYS A 367 -1.17 10.22 2.88
CA LYS A 367 -2.29 10.56 2.00
C LYS A 367 -2.86 11.95 2.36
N LYS A 368 -1.99 12.96 2.27
CA LYS A 368 -2.29 14.37 2.53
C LYS A 368 -1.40 15.24 1.66
N LEU A 369 -1.90 16.39 1.24
CA LEU A 369 -1.14 17.38 0.49
C LEU A 369 -0.83 18.58 1.37
N TRP A 370 0.37 19.13 1.17
CA TRP A 370 0.86 20.35 1.79
C TRP A 370 1.28 21.34 0.72
N ASP A 371 1.08 22.61 0.99
CA ASP A 371 1.58 23.69 0.16
C ASP A 371 3.06 23.90 0.44
N ARG A 372 3.89 23.81 -0.59
CA ARG A 372 5.33 24.06 -0.54
C ARG A 372 5.76 24.90 -1.76
N GLN A 373 7.02 25.27 -1.80
CA GLN A 373 7.66 25.87 -2.96
C GLN A 373 8.69 24.90 -3.54
N CYS A 374 8.79 24.90 -4.87
CA CYS A 374 9.85 24.17 -5.58
C CYS A 374 11.22 24.64 -5.11
N GLY A 375 12.05 23.74 -4.61
CA GLY A 375 13.39 24.06 -4.10
C GLY A 375 14.37 24.58 -5.16
N LYS A 376 14.02 24.52 -6.48
CA LYS A 376 14.87 25.01 -7.58
C LYS A 376 14.38 26.34 -8.17
N CYS A 377 13.08 26.48 -8.46
CA CYS A 377 12.55 27.67 -9.14
C CYS A 377 11.57 28.51 -8.30
N GLY A 378 11.24 28.10 -7.06
CA GLY A 378 10.34 28.84 -6.20
C GLY A 378 8.84 28.76 -6.55
N LYS A 379 8.46 28.04 -7.63
CA LYS A 379 7.05 27.85 -8.01
C LYS A 379 6.27 27.18 -6.88
N ALA A 380 5.08 27.66 -6.58
CA ALA A 380 4.16 27.03 -5.64
C ALA A 380 3.77 25.62 -6.14
N ILE A 381 3.81 24.64 -5.26
CA ILE A 381 3.47 23.24 -5.51
C ILE A 381 2.62 22.68 -4.38
N ARG A 382 1.71 21.76 -4.70
CA ARG A 382 1.02 20.93 -3.72
C ARG A 382 1.64 19.52 -3.77
N THR A 383 2.04 19.00 -2.63
CA THR A 383 2.90 17.83 -2.54
C THR A 383 2.57 16.99 -1.30
N PRO A 384 2.72 15.64 -1.35
CA PRO A 384 2.60 14.80 -0.16
C PRO A 384 3.80 14.88 0.79
N TYR A 385 4.81 15.69 0.48
CA TYR A 385 5.93 15.97 1.39
C TYR A 385 5.55 17.09 2.35
N ALA A 386 5.35 16.75 3.63
CA ALA A 386 5.06 17.71 4.67
C ALA A 386 6.17 18.77 4.78
N SER A 387 5.83 19.96 5.26
CA SER A 387 6.76 21.09 5.29
C SER A 387 7.99 20.86 6.18
N GLU A 388 7.83 20.08 7.23
CA GLU A 388 8.88 19.70 8.19
C GLU A 388 9.82 18.59 7.69
N ARG A 389 9.50 17.95 6.58
CA ARG A 389 10.35 16.88 6.02
C ARG A 389 11.63 17.46 5.39
N PRO A 390 12.77 16.75 5.54
CA PRO A 390 14.08 17.25 5.13
C PRO A 390 14.31 17.25 3.61
N GLU A 391 13.48 16.53 2.83
CA GLU A 391 13.69 16.35 1.40
C GLU A 391 13.51 17.67 0.63
N THR A 392 14.42 17.92 -0.30
CA THR A 392 14.26 18.98 -1.30
C THR A 392 13.27 18.50 -2.38
N VAL A 393 12.20 19.26 -2.59
CA VAL A 393 11.12 18.90 -3.50
C VAL A 393 11.12 19.85 -4.71
N TYR A 394 11.12 19.30 -5.91
CA TYR A 394 11.08 20.03 -7.17
C TYR A 394 9.71 19.88 -7.84
N CYS A 395 9.26 20.94 -8.52
CA CYS A 395 8.13 20.82 -9.46
C CYS A 395 8.52 19.87 -10.61
N GLU A 396 7.53 19.39 -11.35
CA GLU A 396 7.74 18.41 -12.42
C GLU A 396 8.81 18.85 -13.43
N GLU A 397 8.69 20.08 -13.93
CA GLU A 397 9.62 20.62 -14.91
C GLU A 397 11.08 20.66 -14.40
N CYS A 398 11.29 21.12 -13.15
CA CYS A 398 12.62 21.17 -12.56
C CYS A 398 13.17 19.78 -12.27
N TYR A 399 12.31 18.84 -11.87
CA TYR A 399 12.71 17.47 -11.59
C TYR A 399 13.10 16.72 -12.87
N LEU A 400 12.30 16.84 -13.93
CA LEU A 400 12.61 16.20 -15.21
C LEU A 400 13.94 16.70 -15.81
N LYS A 401 14.27 17.99 -15.70
CA LYS A 401 15.58 18.53 -16.10
C LYS A 401 16.77 18.02 -15.26
N GLU A 402 16.52 17.43 -14.10
CA GLU A 402 17.57 16.86 -13.25
C GLU A 402 17.87 15.39 -13.58
N VAL A 403 16.84 14.65 -13.98
CA VAL A 403 16.93 13.18 -14.14
C VAL A 403 17.02 12.72 -15.60
N TYR A 404 16.74 13.59 -16.57
CA TYR A 404 16.91 13.39 -18.02
C TYR A 404 17.91 14.38 -18.61
#